data_b0666843370bd7d5dcd76e53b0f1563b
#
_entry.id   b0666843370bd7d5dcd76e53b0f1563b
#
_cell.length_a   1.000
_cell.length_b   1.000
_cell.length_c   1.000
_cell.angle_alpha   90.00
_cell.angle_beta   90.00
_cell.angle_gamma   90.00
#
_symmetry.space_group_name_H-M   'P 1'
#
loop_
_entity.id
_entity.type
_entity.pdbx_description
1 polymer ?
#
loop_
_entity_poly.entity_id
_entity_poly.type
_entity_poly.pdbx_seq_one_letter_code
_entity_poly.pdbx_strand_id
1 'polypeptide(L)'
;MTALPPLSPLSDCYGYDRGTPADRPYIDAFLAARQAGIHGDGAEVKDSTYLTSYGAHRLASITIIDIDPGNAAATLRADLAAPGSLPAAAFDVIILTQVLQLLADPAAALDNCARALRPGGTLLLTVPCLGRISPSAAGCDRWRWTPAGLTALMAAWPGPAEITAHGNAATCVAAILGAAREDLPAETDLSDDPRFPLIACAAATRAGQPAR
;
A
#
# COMPACT_ATOMS: atom_id res chain seq x y z
N MET A 1 -3.45 20.99 -33.62
CA MET A 1 -3.56 20.04 -32.49
C MET A 1 -2.70 18.85 -32.86
N THR A 2 -1.66 18.59 -32.08
CA THR A 2 -0.83 17.38 -32.25
C THR A 2 -1.66 16.20 -31.77
N ALA A 3 -1.94 15.21 -32.61
CA ALA A 3 -2.62 13.99 -32.22
C ALA A 3 -1.78 13.26 -31.18
N LEU A 4 -2.43 12.67 -30.16
CA LEU A 4 -1.74 11.77 -29.25
C LEU A 4 -1.17 10.59 -30.05
N PRO A 5 0.06 10.15 -29.76
CA PRO A 5 0.58 8.93 -30.38
C PRO A 5 -0.30 7.74 -30.04
N PRO A 6 -0.33 6.68 -30.86
CA PRO A 6 -1.04 5.47 -30.51
C PRO A 6 -0.47 4.91 -29.19
N LEU A 7 -1.33 4.81 -28.17
CA LEU A 7 -0.97 4.26 -26.86
C LEU A 7 -1.43 2.82 -26.80
N SER A 8 -0.49 1.91 -26.58
CA SER A 8 -0.76 0.49 -26.36
C SER A 8 -0.15 0.08 -25.02
N PRO A 9 -0.80 -0.83 -24.27
CA PRO A 9 -0.19 -1.40 -23.08
C PRO A 9 1.17 -2.02 -23.41
N LEU A 10 2.17 -1.78 -22.56
CA LEU A 10 3.53 -2.30 -22.69
C LEU A 10 3.72 -3.61 -21.90
N SER A 11 2.95 -3.77 -20.83
CA SER A 11 3.01 -4.92 -19.93
C SER A 11 1.61 -5.28 -19.42
N ASP A 12 1.37 -6.56 -19.22
CA ASP A 12 0.18 -7.08 -18.54
C ASP A 12 0.44 -7.35 -17.04
N CYS A 13 1.69 -7.19 -16.59
CA CYS A 13 2.14 -7.43 -15.21
C CYS A 13 2.56 -6.15 -14.50
N TYR A 14 1.92 -5.00 -14.78
CA TYR A 14 2.23 -3.69 -14.17
C TYR A 14 3.66 -3.18 -14.40
N GLY A 15 4.40 -3.77 -15.33
CA GLY A 15 5.80 -3.44 -15.61
C GLY A 15 6.82 -4.34 -14.90
N TYR A 16 6.39 -5.31 -14.07
CA TYR A 16 7.32 -6.25 -13.41
C TYR A 16 8.14 -7.10 -14.37
N ASP A 17 7.62 -7.39 -15.54
CA ASP A 17 8.30 -8.10 -16.63
C ASP A 17 9.30 -7.20 -17.39
N ARG A 18 9.37 -5.92 -17.08
CA ARG A 18 10.18 -4.89 -17.72
C ARG A 18 11.18 -4.24 -16.78
N GLY A 19 10.96 -4.34 -15.48
CA GLY A 19 11.78 -3.72 -14.44
C GLY A 19 10.98 -3.36 -13.19
N THR A 20 11.23 -2.15 -12.67
CA THR A 20 10.56 -1.63 -11.48
C THR A 20 9.25 -0.92 -11.87
N PRO A 21 8.07 -1.38 -11.43
CA PRO A 21 6.80 -0.68 -11.70
C PRO A 21 6.85 0.79 -11.30
N ALA A 22 6.16 1.65 -12.05
CA ALA A 22 6.27 3.11 -11.92
C ALA A 22 5.85 3.66 -10.54
N ASP A 23 5.05 2.93 -9.78
CA ASP A 23 4.61 3.29 -8.42
C ASP A 23 5.63 2.91 -7.33
N ARG A 24 6.51 1.94 -7.57
CA ARG A 24 7.42 1.38 -6.56
C ARG A 24 8.40 2.40 -6.00
N PRO A 25 9.03 3.28 -6.78
CA PRO A 25 9.91 4.31 -6.21
C PRO A 25 9.23 5.19 -5.16
N TYR A 26 7.95 5.50 -5.34
CA TYR A 26 7.18 6.29 -4.37
C TYR A 26 6.83 5.50 -3.12
N ILE A 27 6.46 4.22 -3.27
CA ILE A 27 6.21 3.32 -2.13
C ILE A 27 7.50 3.16 -1.31
N ASP A 28 8.62 2.93 -1.97
CA ASP A 28 9.93 2.78 -1.33
C ASP A 28 10.34 4.06 -0.59
N ALA A 29 10.17 5.23 -1.20
CA ALA A 29 10.46 6.51 -0.57
C ALA A 29 9.57 6.76 0.67
N PHE A 30 8.26 6.43 0.57
CA PHE A 30 7.31 6.55 1.67
C PHE A 30 7.71 5.67 2.86
N LEU A 31 8.06 4.40 2.63
CA LEU A 31 8.45 3.45 3.66
C LEU A 31 9.84 3.78 4.25
N ALA A 32 10.80 4.17 3.40
CA ALA A 32 12.13 4.59 3.83
C ALA A 32 12.07 5.79 4.78
N ALA A 33 11.24 6.79 4.48
CA ALA A 33 11.05 7.97 5.34
C ALA A 33 10.44 7.62 6.71
N ARG A 34 9.80 6.43 6.84
CA ARG A 34 9.11 5.98 8.06
C ARG A 34 9.75 4.74 8.68
N GLN A 35 10.94 4.36 8.23
CA GLN A 35 11.64 3.16 8.67
C GLN A 35 11.86 3.08 10.19
N ALA A 36 11.97 4.21 10.89
CA ALA A 36 12.11 4.23 12.35
C ALA A 36 10.87 3.65 13.07
N GLY A 37 9.69 3.77 12.48
CA GLY A 37 8.44 3.18 12.99
C GLY A 37 8.24 1.70 12.61
N ILE A 38 9.13 1.13 11.81
CA ILE A 38 9.06 -0.28 11.41
C ILE A 38 9.95 -1.08 12.36
N HIS A 39 9.36 -1.59 13.44
CA HIS A 39 10.05 -2.33 14.50
C HIS A 39 9.09 -3.26 15.26
N GLY A 40 9.64 -4.09 16.17
CA GLY A 40 8.87 -4.98 17.03
C GLY A 40 8.21 -6.12 16.27
N ASP A 41 6.97 -6.46 16.61
CA ASP A 41 6.21 -7.50 15.92
C ASP A 41 5.53 -6.89 14.69
N GLY A 42 6.00 -7.26 13.49
CA GLY A 42 5.52 -6.70 12.24
C GLY A 42 4.59 -7.64 11.49
N ALA A 43 3.58 -7.08 10.81
CA ALA A 43 2.72 -7.81 9.88
C ALA A 43 2.72 -7.16 8.50
N GLU A 44 2.79 -7.99 7.44
CA GLU A 44 2.73 -7.55 6.04
C GLU A 44 1.86 -8.53 5.25
N VAL A 45 1.23 -8.05 4.18
CA VAL A 45 0.34 -8.89 3.37
C VAL A 45 1.10 -9.48 2.20
N LYS A 46 0.86 -10.78 1.93
CA LYS A 46 1.40 -11.58 0.84
C LYS A 46 2.83 -12.05 1.04
N ASP A 47 3.74 -11.19 1.41
CA ASP A 47 5.14 -11.49 1.67
C ASP A 47 5.70 -10.56 2.77
N SER A 48 7.00 -10.56 3.01
CA SER A 48 7.66 -9.73 4.03
C SER A 48 8.70 -8.78 3.46
N THR A 49 8.58 -8.46 2.17
CA THR A 49 9.59 -7.69 1.44
C THR A 49 9.87 -6.34 2.09
N TYR A 50 8.84 -5.59 2.42
CA TYR A 50 9.00 -4.25 2.99
C TYR A 50 9.37 -4.29 4.48
N LEU A 51 8.79 -5.19 5.26
CA LEU A 51 9.24 -5.40 6.65
C LEU A 51 10.72 -5.74 6.70
N THR A 52 11.18 -6.67 5.86
CA THR A 52 12.58 -7.08 5.82
C THR A 52 13.49 -5.95 5.34
N SER A 53 13.10 -5.23 4.28
CA SER A 53 13.92 -4.16 3.70
C SER A 53 14.05 -2.94 4.61
N TYR A 54 12.97 -2.55 5.29
CA TYR A 54 12.94 -1.31 6.06
C TYR A 54 12.96 -1.51 7.58
N GLY A 55 12.54 -2.65 8.10
CA GLY A 55 12.58 -3.00 9.53
C GLY A 55 13.91 -3.66 9.94
N ALA A 56 14.38 -4.59 9.11
CA ALA A 56 15.63 -5.34 9.33
C ALA A 56 15.78 -5.85 10.79
N HIS A 57 16.90 -5.56 11.44
CA HIS A 57 17.21 -6.00 12.80
C HIS A 57 16.34 -5.39 13.92
N ARG A 58 15.46 -4.43 13.58
CA ARG A 58 14.52 -3.84 14.56
C ARG A 58 13.25 -4.67 14.75
N LEU A 59 13.01 -5.69 13.91
CA LEU A 59 11.87 -6.57 14.02
C LEU A 59 12.14 -7.68 15.04
N ALA A 60 11.18 -7.92 15.92
CA ALA A 60 11.18 -9.04 16.87
C ALA A 60 10.57 -10.29 16.20
N SER A 61 9.51 -10.10 15.42
CA SER A 61 8.89 -11.16 14.63
C SER A 61 8.28 -10.60 13.34
N ILE A 62 8.04 -11.49 12.37
CA ILE A 62 7.38 -11.19 11.10
C ILE A 62 6.18 -12.12 10.93
N THR A 63 5.01 -11.53 10.70
CA THR A 63 3.79 -12.24 10.33
C THR A 63 3.43 -11.89 8.89
N ILE A 64 3.35 -12.90 8.03
CA ILE A 64 2.88 -12.76 6.65
C ILE A 64 1.39 -13.15 6.63
N ILE A 65 0.54 -12.16 6.32
CA ILE A 65 -0.92 -12.34 6.23
C ILE A 65 -1.28 -12.63 4.79
N ASP A 66 -2.04 -13.68 4.55
CA ASP A 66 -2.64 -13.93 3.24
C ASP A 66 -3.95 -14.70 3.37
N ILE A 67 -4.88 -14.43 2.46
CA ILE A 67 -6.12 -15.21 2.29
C ILE A 67 -5.91 -16.42 1.39
N ASP A 68 -4.92 -16.36 0.48
CA ASP A 68 -4.64 -17.42 -0.50
C ASP A 68 -4.08 -18.67 0.19
N PRO A 69 -4.78 -19.82 0.12
CA PRO A 69 -4.27 -21.10 0.64
C PRO A 69 -3.01 -21.59 -0.08
N GLY A 70 -2.74 -21.11 -1.27
CA GLY A 70 -1.55 -21.46 -2.05
C GLY A 70 -0.28 -20.73 -1.64
N ASN A 71 -0.38 -19.66 -0.85
CA ASN A 71 0.80 -18.94 -0.37
C ASN A 71 1.48 -19.70 0.78
N ALA A 72 2.53 -20.46 0.46
CA ALA A 72 3.30 -21.21 1.47
C ALA A 72 4.11 -20.33 2.43
N ALA A 73 4.34 -19.05 2.11
CA ALA A 73 5.01 -18.10 2.98
C ALA A 73 4.09 -17.51 4.06
N ALA A 74 2.77 -17.60 3.89
CA ALA A 74 1.80 -17.06 4.84
C ALA A 74 1.89 -17.76 6.20
N THR A 75 2.11 -16.98 7.25
CA THR A 75 2.14 -17.47 8.64
C THR A 75 0.82 -17.21 9.37
N LEU A 76 -0.02 -16.32 8.84
CA LEU A 76 -1.38 -16.05 9.32
C LEU A 76 -2.34 -16.05 8.12
N ARG A 77 -3.25 -17.03 8.10
CA ARG A 77 -4.30 -17.06 7.08
C ARG A 77 -5.51 -16.28 7.54
N ALA A 78 -5.78 -15.15 6.89
CA ALA A 78 -6.86 -14.27 7.28
C ALA A 78 -7.41 -13.47 6.09
N ASP A 79 -8.73 -13.29 6.06
CA ASP A 79 -9.38 -12.26 5.26
C ASP A 79 -9.40 -10.97 6.08
N LEU A 80 -8.67 -9.95 5.62
CA LEU A 80 -8.59 -8.67 6.32
C LEU A 80 -9.95 -7.98 6.52
N ALA A 81 -10.93 -8.24 5.63
CA ALA A 81 -12.26 -7.67 5.72
C ALA A 81 -13.21 -8.46 6.64
N ALA A 82 -12.84 -9.69 7.05
CA ALA A 82 -13.66 -10.48 7.94
C ALA A 82 -13.53 -10.00 9.39
N PRO A 83 -14.64 -9.76 10.11
CA PRO A 83 -14.58 -9.27 11.49
C PRO A 83 -13.74 -10.17 12.40
N GLY A 84 -12.81 -9.59 13.15
CA GLY A 84 -11.97 -10.31 14.10
C GLY A 84 -10.95 -11.28 13.48
N SER A 85 -10.67 -11.14 12.21
CA SER A 85 -9.73 -12.00 11.47
C SER A 85 -8.28 -11.89 11.93
N LEU A 86 -7.90 -10.77 12.55
CA LEU A 86 -6.57 -10.55 13.07
C LEU A 86 -6.55 -10.64 14.61
N PRO A 87 -5.46 -11.17 15.21
CA PRO A 87 -5.32 -11.20 16.67
C PRO A 87 -5.21 -9.78 17.23
N ALA A 88 -5.93 -9.51 18.33
CA ALA A 88 -5.97 -8.18 18.93
C ALA A 88 -4.64 -7.83 19.61
N ALA A 89 -4.19 -6.58 19.44
CA ALA A 89 -2.97 -6.02 20.06
C ALA A 89 -1.73 -6.91 19.90
N ALA A 90 -1.58 -7.49 18.70
CA ALA A 90 -0.50 -8.42 18.39
C ALA A 90 0.70 -7.76 17.71
N PHE A 91 0.48 -6.61 17.04
CA PHE A 91 1.51 -6.02 16.18
C PHE A 91 1.91 -4.63 16.63
N ASP A 92 3.17 -4.28 16.42
CA ASP A 92 3.71 -2.93 16.58
C ASP A 92 3.65 -2.16 15.26
N VAL A 93 3.73 -2.87 14.12
CA VAL A 93 3.58 -2.29 12.80
C VAL A 93 2.82 -3.22 11.86
N ILE A 94 1.94 -2.64 11.03
CA ILE A 94 1.28 -3.33 9.92
C ILE A 94 1.58 -2.56 8.63
N ILE A 95 2.04 -3.28 7.59
CA ILE A 95 2.28 -2.73 6.26
C ILE A 95 1.25 -3.28 5.27
N LEU A 96 0.48 -2.38 4.64
CA LEU A 96 -0.52 -2.70 3.61
C LEU A 96 -0.22 -1.94 2.32
N THR A 97 0.67 -2.46 1.48
CA THR A 97 0.97 -1.82 0.19
C THR A 97 0.12 -2.40 -0.92
N GLN A 98 -0.70 -1.55 -1.55
CA GLN A 98 -1.52 -1.93 -2.70
C GLN A 98 -2.45 -3.14 -2.43
N VAL A 99 -3.11 -3.16 -1.26
CA VAL A 99 -4.01 -4.23 -0.83
C VAL A 99 -5.47 -3.77 -0.76
N LEU A 100 -5.76 -2.60 -0.20
CA LEU A 100 -7.14 -2.18 0.10
C LEU A 100 -8.05 -2.14 -1.13
N GLN A 101 -7.50 -1.84 -2.33
CA GLN A 101 -8.30 -1.83 -3.56
C GLN A 101 -8.90 -3.18 -3.92
N LEU A 102 -8.36 -4.27 -3.37
CA LEU A 102 -8.81 -5.62 -3.65
C LEU A 102 -9.90 -6.10 -2.68
N LEU A 103 -10.08 -5.41 -1.56
CA LEU A 103 -10.98 -5.83 -0.49
C LEU A 103 -12.42 -5.40 -0.76
N ALA A 104 -13.38 -6.25 -0.38
CA ALA A 104 -14.79 -5.93 -0.51
C ALA A 104 -15.21 -4.80 0.45
N ASP A 105 -14.65 -4.80 1.67
CA ASP A 105 -14.91 -3.81 2.70
C ASP A 105 -13.59 -3.25 3.26
N PRO A 106 -13.04 -2.18 2.66
CA PRO A 106 -11.84 -1.52 3.14
C PRO A 106 -11.96 -0.94 4.56
N ALA A 107 -13.16 -0.50 4.96
CA ALA A 107 -13.37 0.07 6.28
C ALA A 107 -13.28 -1.01 7.38
N ALA A 108 -13.88 -2.19 7.15
CA ALA A 108 -13.73 -3.33 8.05
C ALA A 108 -12.27 -3.80 8.17
N ALA A 109 -11.52 -3.78 7.07
CA ALA A 109 -10.09 -4.12 7.10
C ALA A 109 -9.27 -3.12 7.94
N LEU A 110 -9.53 -1.82 7.82
CA LEU A 110 -8.87 -0.80 8.63
C LEU A 110 -9.23 -0.94 10.12
N ASP A 111 -10.48 -1.26 10.45
CA ASP A 111 -10.90 -1.54 11.82
C ASP A 111 -10.20 -2.77 12.41
N ASN A 112 -10.06 -3.86 11.62
CA ASN A 112 -9.30 -5.03 12.02
C ASN A 112 -7.81 -4.69 12.26
N CYS A 113 -7.18 -3.89 11.38
CA CYS A 113 -5.81 -3.43 11.57
C CYS A 113 -5.67 -2.58 12.83
N ALA A 114 -6.61 -1.66 13.08
CA ALA A 114 -6.61 -0.83 14.28
C ALA A 114 -6.69 -1.67 15.56
N ARG A 115 -7.52 -2.73 15.58
CA ARG A 115 -7.60 -3.65 16.72
C ARG A 115 -6.36 -4.53 16.87
N ALA A 116 -5.77 -4.94 15.76
CA ALA A 116 -4.60 -5.81 15.73
C ALA A 116 -3.30 -5.10 16.14
N LEU A 117 -3.20 -3.79 15.92
CA LEU A 117 -2.08 -3.00 16.42
C LEU A 117 -2.16 -2.84 17.94
N ARG A 118 -1.01 -2.81 18.60
CA ARG A 118 -0.88 -2.35 19.99
C ARG A 118 -1.14 -0.85 20.09
N PRO A 119 -1.53 -0.33 21.27
CA PRO A 119 -1.51 1.12 21.52
C PRO A 119 -0.14 1.72 21.17
N GLY A 120 -0.11 2.77 20.35
CA GLY A 120 1.13 3.35 19.81
C GLY A 120 1.67 2.66 18.54
N GLY A 121 1.10 1.53 18.13
CA GLY A 121 1.49 0.81 16.92
C GLY A 121 1.11 1.58 15.63
N THR A 122 1.80 1.29 14.55
CA THR A 122 1.75 2.05 13.30
C THR A 122 1.16 1.22 12.15
N LEU A 123 0.24 1.81 11.39
CA LEU A 123 -0.18 1.34 10.08
C LEU A 123 0.53 2.16 9.00
N LEU A 124 1.20 1.49 8.06
CA LEU A 124 1.74 2.06 6.83
C LEU A 124 0.95 1.50 5.65
N LEU A 125 0.24 2.36 4.95
CA LEU A 125 -0.72 1.99 3.93
C LEU A 125 -0.43 2.73 2.63
N THR A 126 -0.50 2.03 1.49
CA THR A 126 -0.52 2.66 0.17
C THR A 126 -1.66 2.12 -0.67
N VAL A 127 -2.30 3.02 -1.44
CA VAL A 127 -3.42 2.69 -2.32
C VAL A 127 -3.24 3.36 -3.69
N PRO A 128 -3.77 2.78 -4.78
CA PRO A 128 -3.71 3.41 -6.09
C PRO A 128 -4.73 4.54 -6.20
N CYS A 129 -4.31 5.69 -6.73
CA CYS A 129 -5.22 6.76 -7.13
C CYS A 129 -5.80 6.50 -8.53
N LEU A 130 -5.02 5.86 -9.38
CA LEU A 130 -5.40 5.42 -10.72
C LEU A 130 -4.70 4.10 -11.05
N GLY A 131 -5.01 3.52 -12.19
CA GLY A 131 -4.32 2.33 -12.69
C GLY A 131 -5.26 1.42 -13.47
N ARG A 132 -4.65 0.51 -14.22
CA ARG A 132 -5.34 -0.56 -14.92
C ARG A 132 -5.83 -1.64 -13.94
N ILE A 133 -6.79 -2.43 -14.38
CA ILE A 133 -7.21 -3.66 -13.69
C ILE A 133 -6.43 -4.82 -14.29
N SER A 134 -5.74 -5.61 -13.45
CA SER A 134 -5.11 -6.85 -13.91
C SER A 134 -6.17 -7.91 -14.23
N PRO A 135 -6.02 -8.68 -15.30
CA PRO A 135 -6.90 -9.79 -15.58
C PRO A 135 -7.00 -10.79 -14.41
N SER A 136 -5.90 -11.03 -13.70
CA SER A 136 -5.88 -11.93 -12.52
C SER A 136 -6.61 -11.36 -11.30
N ALA A 137 -6.84 -10.05 -11.24
CA ALA A 137 -7.53 -9.37 -10.14
C ALA A 137 -8.91 -8.80 -10.55
N ALA A 138 -9.37 -9.04 -11.77
CA ALA A 138 -10.59 -8.43 -12.31
C ALA A 138 -11.85 -8.65 -11.46
N GLY A 139 -11.92 -9.76 -10.71
CA GLY A 139 -13.03 -10.06 -9.81
C GLY A 139 -12.97 -9.35 -8.45
N CYS A 140 -11.84 -8.80 -8.07
CA CYS A 140 -11.61 -8.21 -6.74
C CYS A 140 -11.00 -6.80 -6.75
N ASP A 141 -10.46 -6.31 -7.85
CA ASP A 141 -9.90 -4.95 -7.96
C ASP A 141 -11.04 -3.93 -8.10
N ARG A 142 -11.43 -3.30 -6.97
CA ARG A 142 -12.66 -2.51 -6.82
C ARG A 142 -12.45 -1.02 -6.70
N TRP A 143 -11.32 -0.59 -6.09
CA TRP A 143 -11.23 0.77 -5.57
C TRP A 143 -10.05 1.54 -6.13
N ARG A 144 -10.25 2.84 -6.29
CA ARG A 144 -9.22 3.84 -6.50
C ARG A 144 -9.54 5.02 -5.59
N TRP A 145 -8.54 5.56 -4.90
CA TRP A 145 -8.76 6.65 -3.96
C TRP A 145 -8.01 7.91 -4.35
N THR A 146 -8.70 9.01 -4.42
CA THR A 146 -8.03 10.31 -4.33
C THR A 146 -7.50 10.49 -2.89
N PRO A 147 -6.53 11.42 -2.66
CA PRO A 147 -6.09 11.74 -1.30
C PRO A 147 -7.25 12.10 -0.36
N ALA A 148 -8.22 12.89 -0.84
CA ALA A 148 -9.43 13.24 -0.08
C ALA A 148 -10.32 12.02 0.21
N GLY A 149 -10.44 11.08 -0.75
CA GLY A 149 -11.17 9.82 -0.55
C GLY A 149 -10.51 8.93 0.50
N LEU A 150 -9.18 8.84 0.50
CA LEU A 150 -8.45 8.12 1.53
C LEU A 150 -8.58 8.80 2.90
N THR A 151 -8.53 10.14 2.96
CA THR A 151 -8.78 10.89 4.20
C THR A 151 -10.17 10.57 4.77
N ALA A 152 -11.19 10.55 3.92
CA ALA A 152 -12.55 10.21 4.35
C ALA A 152 -12.66 8.76 4.86
N LEU A 153 -12.00 7.80 4.18
CA LEU A 153 -11.94 6.41 4.63
C LEU A 153 -11.24 6.27 5.98
N MET A 154 -10.16 7.03 6.20
CA MET A 154 -9.39 7.02 7.45
C MET A 154 -10.03 7.84 8.58
N ALA A 155 -11.15 8.52 8.37
CA ALA A 155 -11.79 9.38 9.38
C ALA A 155 -12.22 8.63 10.66
N ALA A 156 -12.49 7.32 10.56
CA ALA A 156 -12.81 6.47 11.70
C ALA A 156 -11.59 5.84 12.39
N TRP A 157 -10.38 6.09 11.89
CA TRP A 157 -9.15 5.54 12.48
C TRP A 157 -8.95 6.07 13.92
N PRO A 158 -8.65 5.18 14.90
CA PRO A 158 -8.52 5.58 16.30
C PRO A 158 -7.13 6.18 16.58
N GLY A 159 -6.90 7.40 16.14
CA GLY A 159 -5.64 8.12 16.36
C GLY A 159 -5.24 9.03 15.20
N PRO A 160 -4.05 9.62 15.23
CA PRO A 160 -3.56 10.46 14.15
C PRO A 160 -3.28 9.63 12.89
N ALA A 161 -3.61 10.22 11.74
CA ALA A 161 -3.29 9.69 10.43
C ALA A 161 -2.79 10.83 9.53
N GLU A 162 -1.60 10.68 8.97
CA GLU A 162 -1.03 11.56 7.97
C GLU A 162 -1.29 10.95 6.59
N ILE A 163 -1.89 11.73 5.68
CA ILE A 163 -2.14 11.32 4.30
C ILE A 163 -1.22 12.12 3.38
N THR A 164 -0.47 11.42 2.53
CA THR A 164 0.35 12.00 1.47
C THR A 164 -0.06 11.40 0.12
N ALA A 165 0.31 12.07 -0.96
CA ALA A 165 0.08 11.56 -2.30
C ALA A 165 1.31 11.81 -3.17
N HIS A 166 1.62 10.85 -4.02
CA HIS A 166 2.84 10.84 -4.81
C HIS A 166 2.54 10.50 -6.26
N GLY A 167 3.32 11.09 -7.18
CA GLY A 167 3.22 10.88 -8.60
C GLY A 167 3.09 12.17 -9.38
N ASN A 168 3.14 12.05 -10.69
CA ASN A 168 2.93 13.12 -11.66
C ASN A 168 2.37 12.58 -12.98
N ALA A 169 2.12 13.44 -13.95
CA ALA A 169 1.51 13.03 -15.21
C ALA A 169 2.34 11.95 -15.95
N ALA A 170 3.67 12.04 -15.93
CA ALA A 170 4.53 11.07 -16.63
C ALA A 170 4.42 9.67 -15.97
N THR A 171 4.52 9.60 -14.64
CA THR A 171 4.42 8.33 -13.91
C THR A 171 3.01 7.76 -13.92
N CYS A 172 1.97 8.60 -13.97
CA CYS A 172 0.59 8.16 -14.18
C CYS A 172 0.41 7.48 -15.54
N VAL A 173 0.92 8.09 -16.62
CA VAL A 173 0.88 7.49 -17.96
C VAL A 173 1.68 6.19 -18.00
N ALA A 174 2.88 6.18 -17.42
CA ALA A 174 3.72 4.98 -17.31
C ALA A 174 2.97 3.83 -16.62
N ALA A 175 2.35 4.07 -15.48
CA ALA A 175 1.60 3.07 -14.73
C ALA A 175 0.38 2.52 -15.52
N ILE A 176 -0.36 3.41 -16.24
CA ILE A 176 -1.49 3.00 -17.08
C ILE A 176 -1.02 2.07 -18.21
N LEU A 177 0.12 2.37 -18.82
CA LEU A 177 0.69 1.57 -19.89
C LEU A 177 1.41 0.32 -19.39
N GLY A 178 1.67 0.18 -18.09
CA GLY A 178 2.47 -0.89 -17.52
C GLY A 178 3.96 -0.73 -17.85
N ALA A 179 4.44 0.50 -17.99
CA ALA A 179 5.85 0.80 -18.12
C ALA A 179 6.58 0.63 -16.79
N ALA A 180 7.83 0.17 -16.86
CA ALA A 180 8.74 0.18 -15.72
C ALA A 180 9.43 1.55 -15.60
N ARG A 181 10.06 1.81 -14.45
CA ARG A 181 10.90 3.01 -14.25
C ARG A 181 12.02 3.08 -15.29
N GLU A 182 12.55 1.94 -15.66
CA GLU A 182 13.64 1.77 -16.63
C GLU A 182 13.22 2.09 -18.08
N ASP A 183 11.91 2.08 -18.36
CA ASP A 183 11.37 2.50 -19.67
C ASP A 183 11.25 4.03 -19.79
N LEU A 184 11.31 4.77 -18.67
CA LEU A 184 11.25 6.22 -18.69
C LEU A 184 12.65 6.80 -18.98
N PRO A 185 12.72 7.93 -19.74
CA PRO A 185 13.98 8.66 -19.90
C PRO A 185 14.62 8.94 -18.53
N ALA A 186 15.96 8.88 -18.48
CA ALA A 186 16.71 9.08 -17.23
C ALA A 186 16.45 10.46 -16.59
N GLU A 187 16.19 11.47 -17.43
CA GLU A 187 15.86 12.84 -17.06
C GLU A 187 14.39 13.04 -16.66
N THR A 188 13.56 11.98 -16.65
CA THR A 188 12.15 12.11 -16.25
C THR A 188 12.06 12.63 -14.83
N ASP A 189 11.41 13.78 -14.68
CA ASP A 189 11.09 14.35 -13.38
C ASP A 189 10.14 13.40 -12.63
N LEU A 190 10.54 12.99 -11.45
CA LEU A 190 9.73 12.16 -10.54
C LEU A 190 9.17 12.96 -9.36
N SER A 191 9.29 14.29 -9.37
CA SER A 191 8.69 15.13 -8.35
C SER A 191 7.18 15.02 -8.36
N ASP A 192 6.56 15.22 -7.20
CA ASP A 192 5.12 15.11 -7.05
C ASP A 192 4.39 16.30 -7.69
N ASP A 193 3.32 16.00 -8.42
CA ASP A 193 2.34 16.99 -8.86
C ASP A 193 0.97 16.63 -8.26
N PRO A 194 0.43 17.44 -7.33
CA PRO A 194 -0.82 17.13 -6.63
C PRO A 194 -2.05 17.00 -7.55
N ARG A 195 -1.94 17.45 -8.80
CA ARG A 195 -2.99 17.29 -9.81
C ARG A 195 -3.03 15.88 -10.41
N PHE A 196 -1.91 15.14 -10.32
CA PHE A 196 -1.74 13.82 -10.94
C PHE A 196 -1.18 12.81 -9.93
N PRO A 197 -1.88 12.53 -8.83
CA PRO A 197 -1.43 11.52 -7.88
C PRO A 197 -1.53 10.13 -8.49
N LEU A 198 -0.43 9.38 -8.46
CA LEU A 198 -0.39 7.97 -8.84
C LEU A 198 -0.84 7.09 -7.68
N ILE A 199 -0.31 7.37 -6.49
CA ILE A 199 -0.66 6.66 -5.26
C ILE A 199 -0.99 7.66 -4.14
N ALA A 200 -1.83 7.23 -3.22
CA ALA A 200 -2.01 7.87 -1.92
C ALA A 200 -1.48 6.95 -0.82
N CYS A 201 -0.86 7.56 0.19
CA CYS A 201 -0.25 6.85 1.31
C CYS A 201 -0.85 7.33 2.63
N ALA A 202 -0.97 6.44 3.61
CA ALA A 202 -1.33 6.80 4.97
C ALA A 202 -0.29 6.25 5.96
N ALA A 203 0.19 7.12 6.84
CA ALA A 203 0.92 6.73 8.05
C ALA A 203 0.03 7.05 9.25
N ALA A 204 -0.44 6.01 9.93
CA ALA A 204 -1.42 6.17 10.99
C ALA A 204 -0.97 5.45 12.26
N THR A 205 -1.14 6.11 13.42
CA THR A 205 -0.79 5.53 14.71
C THR A 205 -2.08 5.18 15.47
N ARG A 206 -2.17 4.00 16.04
CA ARG A 206 -3.24 3.66 16.95
C ARG A 206 -3.06 4.44 18.26
N ALA A 207 -4.03 5.27 18.63
CA ALA A 207 -4.00 5.97 19.92
C ALA A 207 -3.95 4.99 21.09
N GLY A 208 -3.20 5.34 22.12
CA GLY A 208 -3.26 4.66 23.41
C GLY A 208 -4.64 4.84 24.04
N GLN A 209 -5.10 3.88 24.84
CA GLN A 209 -6.25 4.15 25.71
C GLN A 209 -5.87 5.30 26.65
N PRO A 210 -6.76 6.30 26.81
CA PRO A 210 -6.54 7.28 27.85
C PRO A 210 -6.36 6.56 29.19
N ALA A 211 -5.34 6.95 29.96
CA ALA A 211 -5.16 6.46 31.32
C ALA A 211 -6.48 6.67 32.09
N ARG A 212 -7.02 5.59 32.65
CA ARG A 212 -8.19 5.68 33.52
C ARG A 212 -7.82 6.32 34.84
#